data_6a4ad6c712f52a2a1c599b65fc1bed18
#
_entry.id   6a4ad6c712f52a2a1c599b65fc1bed18
#
_cell.length_a   1.000
_cell.length_b   1.000
_cell.length_c   1.000
_cell.angle_alpha   90.00
_cell.angle_beta   90.00
_cell.angle_gamma   90.00
#
_symmetry.space_group_name_H-M   'P 1'
#
loop_
_entity.id
_entity.type
_entity.pdbx_description
1 polymer ?
#
loop_
_entity_poly.entity_id
_entity_poly.type
_entity_poly.pdbx_seq_one_letter_code
_entity_poly.pdbx_strand_id
1 'polypeptide(L)'
;MPFRLLLSAPAAVVEIDTGKLIRPPADSATLSGTLELDPKNPRVGLLVRWKNAAAPGEHRFAKLTLEAPGQATFTHVFDASGDIEDFLELPFPAAP
;
A
#
# COMPACT_ATOMS: atom_id res chain seq x y z
N MET A 1 -7.22 -11.41 0.85
CA MET A 1 -7.05 -10.72 -0.45
C MET A 1 -5.57 -10.53 -0.74
N PRO A 2 -5.06 -11.11 -1.81
CA PRO A 2 -3.65 -10.94 -2.18
C PRO A 2 -3.34 -9.48 -2.54
N PHE A 3 -2.16 -9.02 -2.15
CA PHE A 3 -1.70 -7.68 -2.52
C PHE A 3 -0.26 -7.73 -3.06
N ARG A 4 0.06 -6.73 -3.84
CA ARG A 4 1.42 -6.45 -4.30
C ARG A 4 1.69 -4.95 -4.16
N LEU A 5 2.83 -4.61 -3.59
CA LEU A 5 3.24 -3.23 -3.41
C LEU A 5 4.59 -3.01 -4.09
N LEU A 6 4.60 -2.11 -5.08
CA LEU A 6 5.82 -1.73 -5.78
C LEU A 6 6.29 -0.38 -5.28
N LEU A 7 7.55 -0.31 -4.84
CA LEU A 7 8.16 0.90 -4.31
C LEU A 7 9.15 1.47 -5.33
N SER A 8 9.14 2.78 -5.48
CA SER A 8 10.06 3.46 -6.42
C SER A 8 11.48 3.63 -5.87
N ALA A 9 11.67 3.40 -4.56
CA ALA A 9 12.97 3.53 -3.92
C ALA A 9 13.04 2.58 -2.71
N PRO A 10 14.23 2.31 -2.15
CA PRO A 10 14.35 1.48 -0.96
C PRO A 10 13.65 2.12 0.23
N ALA A 11 12.85 1.32 0.96
CA ALA A 11 12.15 1.77 2.16
C ALA A 11 12.82 1.22 3.41
N ALA A 12 12.80 2.00 4.49
CA ALA A 12 13.22 1.56 5.81
C ALA A 12 12.08 0.87 6.55
N VAL A 13 10.85 1.38 6.38
CA VAL A 13 9.66 0.85 7.04
C VAL A 13 8.49 0.90 6.08
N VAL A 14 7.71 -0.17 6.04
CA VAL A 14 6.42 -0.21 5.36
C VAL A 14 5.38 -0.75 6.35
N GLU A 15 4.29 -0.03 6.53
CA GLU A 15 3.17 -0.46 7.34
C GLU A 15 1.89 -0.37 6.52
N ILE A 16 1.07 -1.41 6.58
CA ILE A 16 -0.24 -1.45 5.92
C ILE A 16 -1.29 -1.68 6.98
N ASP A 17 -2.28 -0.80 7.03
CA ASP A 17 -3.34 -0.83 8.04
C ASP A 17 -4.70 -0.95 7.36
N THR A 18 -5.39 -2.06 7.62
CA THR A 18 -6.74 -2.31 7.15
C THR A 18 -7.74 -2.42 8.30
N GLY A 19 -7.37 -1.87 9.46
CA GLY A 19 -7.97 -2.17 10.75
C GLY A 19 -7.13 -3.16 11.53
N LYS A 20 -6.23 -3.84 10.85
CA LYS A 20 -5.20 -4.72 11.40
C LYS A 20 -3.87 -4.32 10.78
N LEU A 21 -2.94 -3.91 11.61
CA LEU A 21 -1.64 -3.43 11.16
C LEU A 21 -0.72 -4.60 10.80
N ILE A 22 -0.13 -4.54 9.61
CA ILE A 22 0.93 -5.46 9.21
C ILE A 22 2.18 -4.68 8.81
N ARG A 23 3.35 -5.29 9.00
CA ARG A 23 4.64 -4.73 8.64
C ARG A 23 5.40 -5.72 7.77
N PRO A 24 5.13 -5.75 6.45
CA PRO A 24 5.88 -6.64 5.57
C PRO A 24 7.36 -6.26 5.55
N PRO A 25 8.26 -7.23 5.39
CA PRO A 25 9.69 -6.93 5.27
C PRO A 25 9.95 -5.97 4.12
N ALA A 26 10.70 -4.90 4.38
CA ALA A 26 10.98 -3.86 3.38
C ALA A 26 12.36 -4.05 2.75
N ASP A 27 12.72 -5.29 2.46
CA ASP A 27 14.03 -5.68 1.93
C ASP A 27 14.07 -5.75 0.39
N SER A 28 12.97 -5.41 -0.27
CA SER A 28 12.82 -5.50 -1.72
C SER A 28 11.96 -4.34 -2.22
N ALA A 29 12.12 -3.97 -3.50
CA ALA A 29 11.28 -2.97 -4.14
C ALA A 29 9.84 -3.48 -4.37
N THR A 30 9.63 -4.79 -4.33
CA THR A 30 8.31 -5.40 -4.50
C THR A 30 7.99 -6.23 -3.28
N LEU A 31 6.88 -5.89 -2.62
CA LEU A 31 6.37 -6.60 -1.46
C LEU A 31 5.06 -7.27 -1.84
N SER A 32 4.79 -8.44 -1.29
CA SER A 32 3.54 -9.15 -1.54
C SER A 32 3.08 -9.87 -0.27
N GLY A 33 1.81 -10.18 -0.22
CA GLY A 33 1.20 -10.87 0.91
C GLY A 33 -0.31 -10.91 0.77
N THR A 34 -0.98 -11.03 1.91
CA THR A 34 -2.44 -11.10 1.98
C THR A 34 -2.95 -10.08 2.98
N LEU A 35 -3.98 -9.33 2.60
CA LEU A 35 -4.66 -8.38 3.46
C LEU A 35 -6.01 -8.93 3.89
N GLU A 36 -6.38 -8.64 5.14
CA GLU A 36 -7.73 -8.86 5.66
C GLU A 36 -8.44 -7.51 5.70
N LEU A 37 -9.45 -7.33 4.85
CA LEU A 37 -10.23 -6.11 4.80
C LEU A 37 -11.47 -6.24 5.66
N ASP A 38 -11.84 -5.15 6.35
CA ASP A 38 -13.12 -5.05 7.02
C ASP A 38 -14.22 -4.93 5.95
N PRO A 39 -15.15 -5.90 5.84
CA PRO A 39 -16.18 -5.84 4.81
C PRO A 39 -17.15 -4.68 5.00
N LYS A 40 -17.26 -4.13 6.20
CA LYS A 40 -18.11 -2.98 6.49
C LYS A 40 -17.44 -1.66 6.19
N ASN A 41 -16.10 -1.64 6.17
CA ASN A 41 -15.32 -0.42 5.96
C ASN A 41 -14.00 -0.78 5.25
N PRO A 42 -14.07 -1.17 3.96
CA PRO A 42 -12.89 -1.60 3.23
C PRO A 42 -11.98 -0.41 2.93
N ARG A 43 -10.91 -0.30 3.70
CA ARG A 43 -9.91 0.77 3.54
C ARG A 43 -8.51 0.24 3.77
N VAL A 44 -7.55 0.94 3.21
CA VAL A 44 -6.13 0.65 3.39
C VAL A 44 -5.40 1.93 3.78
N GLY A 45 -4.71 1.90 4.90
CA GLY A 45 -3.72 2.92 5.25
C GLY A 45 -2.34 2.43 4.86
N LEU A 46 -1.51 3.32 4.34
CA LEU A 46 -0.15 3.00 3.94
C LEU A 46 0.81 4.00 4.55
N LEU A 47 1.83 3.47 5.24
CA LEU A 47 2.96 4.24 5.71
C LEU A 47 4.22 3.68 5.06
N VAL A 48 4.97 4.54 4.39
CA VAL A 48 6.29 4.20 3.85
C VAL A 48 7.28 5.24 4.32
N ARG A 49 8.31 4.79 5.03
CA ARG A 49 9.46 5.62 5.37
C ARG A 49 10.63 5.17 4.52
N TRP A 50 11.15 6.08 3.72
CA TRP A 50 12.24 5.78 2.79
C TRP A 50 13.56 5.66 3.54
N LYS A 51 14.47 4.83 3.04
CA LYS A 51 15.82 4.69 3.61
C LYS A 51 16.62 5.98 3.51
N ASN A 52 16.46 6.68 2.38
CA ASN A 52 17.18 7.92 2.11
C ASN A 52 16.19 8.99 1.72
N ALA A 53 16.49 10.24 2.07
CA ALA A 53 15.66 11.36 1.66
C ALA A 53 15.62 11.48 0.15
N ALA A 54 14.47 11.91 -0.39
CA ALA A 54 14.35 12.19 -1.82
C ALA A 54 15.23 13.39 -2.20
N ALA A 55 15.84 13.33 -3.37
CA ALA A 55 16.56 14.47 -3.93
C ALA A 55 15.58 15.60 -4.25
N PRO A 56 16.04 16.87 -4.30
CA PRO A 56 15.16 17.97 -4.71
C PRO A 56 14.53 17.70 -6.07
N GLY A 57 13.19 17.80 -6.14
CA GLY A 57 12.43 17.53 -7.35
C GLY A 57 12.17 16.05 -7.63
N GLU A 58 12.68 15.16 -6.82
CA GLU A 58 12.39 13.73 -6.95
C GLU A 58 11.02 13.40 -6.37
N HIS A 59 10.18 12.72 -7.16
CA HIS A 59 8.94 12.15 -6.68
C HIS A 59 9.12 10.67 -6.40
N ARG A 60 8.53 10.19 -5.32
CA ARG A 60 8.53 8.78 -4.96
C ARG A 60 7.11 8.26 -4.90
N PHE A 61 6.94 7.00 -5.21
CA PHE A 61 5.63 6.39 -5.21
C PHE A 61 5.65 4.97 -4.64
N ALA A 62 4.47 4.54 -4.20
CA ALA A 62 4.17 3.16 -3.88
C ALA A 62 2.91 2.77 -4.65
N LYS A 63 3.00 1.76 -5.49
CA LYS A 63 1.89 1.28 -6.30
C LYS A 63 1.31 0.04 -5.64
N LEU A 64 0.08 0.16 -5.14
CA LEU A 64 -0.63 -0.94 -4.50
C LEU A 64 -1.56 -1.61 -5.51
N THR A 65 -1.43 -2.92 -5.63
CA THR A 65 -2.30 -3.74 -6.46
C THR A 65 -3.02 -4.75 -5.57
N LEU A 66 -4.33 -4.81 -5.68
CA LEU A 66 -5.19 -5.73 -4.93
C LEU A 66 -5.91 -6.66 -5.88
N GLU A 67 -5.89 -7.96 -5.58
CA GLU A 67 -6.58 -8.98 -6.37
C GLU A 67 -7.81 -9.45 -5.61
N ALA A 68 -8.93 -8.76 -5.80
CA ALA A 68 -10.18 -9.10 -5.16
C ALA A 68 -10.82 -10.30 -5.87
N PRO A 69 -11.24 -11.34 -5.15
CA PRO A 69 -11.91 -12.49 -5.75
C PRO A 69 -13.18 -12.08 -6.52
N GLY A 70 -13.29 -12.53 -7.76
CA GLY A 70 -14.45 -12.24 -8.61
C GLY A 70 -14.56 -10.83 -9.12
N GLN A 71 -13.51 -10.01 -8.95
CA GLN A 71 -13.49 -8.61 -9.39
C GLN A 71 -12.24 -8.32 -10.20
N ALA A 72 -12.25 -7.21 -10.93
CA ALA A 72 -11.07 -6.75 -11.64
C ALA A 72 -9.98 -6.34 -10.64
N THR A 73 -8.73 -6.53 -11.03
CA THR A 73 -7.60 -6.08 -10.24
C THR A 73 -7.68 -4.59 -9.99
N PHE A 74 -7.55 -4.19 -8.73
CA PHE A 74 -7.56 -2.80 -8.31
C PHE A 74 -6.13 -2.31 -8.12
N THR A 75 -5.83 -1.14 -8.66
CA THR A 75 -4.51 -0.53 -8.53
C THR A 75 -4.63 0.92 -8.12
N HIS A 76 -3.81 1.34 -7.16
CA HIS A 76 -3.71 2.73 -6.73
C HIS A 76 -2.25 3.12 -6.51
N VAL A 77 -1.87 4.31 -6.93
CA VAL A 77 -0.53 4.84 -6.75
C VAL A 77 -0.57 5.92 -5.68
N PHE A 78 0.18 5.69 -4.59
CA PHE A 78 0.44 6.72 -3.58
C PHE A 78 1.71 7.45 -4.01
N ASP A 79 1.61 8.76 -4.21
CA ASP A 79 2.70 9.60 -4.71
C ASP A 79 3.01 10.69 -3.69
N ALA A 80 4.29 10.91 -3.43
CA ALA A 80 4.73 11.91 -2.46
C ALA A 80 6.14 12.37 -2.78
N SER A 81 6.48 13.58 -2.32
CA SER A 81 7.86 14.08 -2.38
C SER A 81 8.69 13.65 -1.18
N GLY A 82 8.07 13.05 -0.18
CA GLY A 82 8.72 12.55 1.05
C GLY A 82 8.15 11.21 1.45
N ASP A 83 8.09 10.95 2.76
CA ASP A 83 7.47 9.74 3.27
C ASP A 83 6.00 9.70 2.90
N ILE A 84 5.49 8.48 2.68
CA ILE A 84 4.07 8.28 2.38
C ILE A 84 3.35 7.95 3.68
N GLU A 85 2.29 8.71 3.97
CA GLU A 85 1.38 8.44 5.06
C GLU A 85 -0.01 8.85 4.60
N ASP A 86 -0.76 7.90 4.08
CA ASP A 86 -2.05 8.16 3.47
C ASP A 86 -2.96 6.96 3.61
N PHE A 87 -4.24 7.14 3.34
CA PHE A 87 -5.18 6.04 3.33
C PHE A 87 -6.11 6.16 2.15
N LEU A 88 -6.73 5.04 1.80
CA LEU A 88 -7.59 4.91 0.63
C LEU A 88 -8.83 4.12 1.01
N GLU A 89 -10.00 4.67 0.71
CA GLU A 89 -11.24 3.90 0.76
C GLU A 89 -11.35 3.08 -0.52
N LEU A 90 -11.61 1.77 -0.35
CA LEU A 90 -11.65 0.86 -1.48
C LEU A 90 -13.05 0.85 -2.11
N PRO A 91 -13.12 0.77 -3.45
CA PRO A 91 -14.40 0.78 -4.16
C PRO A 91 -15.08 -0.59 -4.18
N PHE A 92 -14.69 -1.49 -3.29
CA PHE A 92 -15.29 -2.81 -3.23
C PHE A 92 -16.63 -2.73 -2.52
N PRO A 93 -17.64 -3.49 -2.97
CA PRO A 93 -18.91 -3.52 -2.25
C PRO A 93 -18.69 -4.11 -0.86
N ALA A 94 -19.45 -3.60 0.12
CA ALA A 94 -19.50 -4.22 1.42
C ALA A 94 -20.01 -5.65 1.28
N ALA A 95 -19.53 -6.56 2.14
CA ALA A 95 -20.02 -7.93 2.13
C ALA A 95 -21.52 -7.95 2.37
N PRO A 96 -22.25 -8.80 1.64
CA PRO A 96 -23.69 -8.92 1.84
C PRO A 96 -24.05 -9.41 3.24
#